data_37fd7973cf5a2ea6c55da25826fb3866
#
_entry.id   37fd7973cf5a2ea6c55da25826fb3866
#
_cell.length_a   1.000
_cell.length_b   1.000
_cell.length_c   1.000
_cell.angle_alpha   90.00
_cell.angle_beta   90.00
_cell.angle_gamma   90.00
#
_symmetry.space_group_name_H-M   'P 1'
#
loop_
_entity.id
_entity.type
_entity.pdbx_description
1 polymer ?
#
loop_
_entity_poly.entity_id
_entity_poly.type
_entity_poly.pdbx_seq_one_letter_code
_entity_poly.pdbx_strand_id
1 'polypeptide(L)'
;FDPSICLSQYLVNQDKIEYPENLAIVDILGQLGVKWSGRTTEMDDTIQPRIQAKIYKENFEEDKLSKSTRQAIRTARNKGLEIQYGGLELLDSFSELMKKTEKRKEIHLRNEAYYKKLLDNFKEDSYITLTSLDVSKRLRELEEQLEKNRVVAEKFNDATKPSKIQENIKEKERLEEEIDFLQGYMNMGKSNIPLAATLSLEFGTTSV
;
A
#
# COMPACT_ATOMS: atom_id res chain seq x y z
N PHE A 1 -8.82 2.56 -26.96
CA PHE A 1 -8.97 3.92 -26.43
C PHE A 1 -9.98 3.90 -25.30
N ASP A 2 -9.60 4.34 -24.13
CA ASP A 2 -10.45 4.34 -22.94
C ASP A 2 -10.36 5.72 -22.24
N PRO A 3 -11.10 6.72 -22.72
CA PRO A 3 -11.10 8.04 -22.12
C PRO A 3 -11.85 8.00 -20.79
N SER A 4 -11.21 8.42 -19.72
CA SER A 4 -11.85 8.56 -18.41
C SER A 4 -12.72 9.81 -18.38
N ILE A 5 -14.00 9.67 -18.72
CA ILE A 5 -14.98 10.76 -18.71
C ILE A 5 -15.87 10.62 -17.48
N CYS A 6 -15.76 11.56 -16.55
CA CYS A 6 -16.57 11.58 -15.33
C CYS A 6 -17.97 12.11 -15.64
N LEU A 7 -18.99 11.26 -15.61
CA LEU A 7 -20.38 11.65 -15.81
C LEU A 7 -21.09 12.01 -14.50
N SER A 8 -20.63 11.47 -13.38
CA SER A 8 -21.16 11.81 -12.06
C SER A 8 -20.13 11.45 -10.96
N GLN A 9 -20.24 12.15 -9.84
CA GLN A 9 -19.38 11.94 -8.67
C GLN A 9 -20.25 11.82 -7.42
N TYR A 10 -19.84 10.92 -6.52
CA TYR A 10 -20.38 10.82 -5.17
C TYR A 10 -19.32 11.27 -4.21
N LEU A 11 -19.58 12.34 -3.46
CA LEU A 11 -18.72 12.76 -2.34
C LEU A 11 -19.18 12.07 -1.06
N VAL A 12 -18.25 11.81 -0.14
CA VAL A 12 -18.59 11.18 1.14
C VAL A 12 -19.58 12.07 1.89
N ASN A 13 -20.74 11.50 2.25
CA ASN A 13 -21.85 12.19 2.95
C ASN A 13 -22.51 13.35 2.17
N GLN A 14 -22.38 13.37 0.85
CA GLN A 14 -23.01 14.37 -0.02
C GLN A 14 -23.85 13.72 -1.11
N ASP A 15 -24.72 14.55 -1.72
CA ASP A 15 -25.52 14.14 -2.85
C ASP A 15 -24.66 13.88 -4.09
N LYS A 16 -25.23 13.13 -5.03
CA LYS A 16 -24.63 12.88 -6.33
C LYS A 16 -24.50 14.18 -7.10
N ILE A 17 -23.30 14.48 -7.57
CA ILE A 17 -23.03 15.59 -8.50
C ILE A 17 -23.04 14.99 -9.91
N GLU A 18 -23.77 15.59 -10.84
CA GLU A 18 -23.78 15.21 -12.25
C GLU A 18 -23.04 16.26 -13.08
N TYR A 19 -22.37 15.79 -14.14
CA TYR A 19 -21.62 16.62 -15.08
C TYR A 19 -22.25 16.49 -16.49
N PRO A 20 -23.41 17.15 -16.75
CA PRO A 20 -24.10 17.07 -18.04
C PRO A 20 -23.25 17.58 -19.21
N GLU A 21 -22.33 18.50 -18.95
CA GLU A 21 -21.37 19.02 -19.94
C GLU A 21 -20.46 17.91 -20.51
N ASN A 22 -20.17 16.89 -19.72
CA ASN A 22 -19.34 15.76 -20.17
C ASN A 22 -20.10 14.79 -21.10
N LEU A 23 -21.44 14.83 -21.14
CA LEU A 23 -22.23 14.12 -22.14
C LEU A 23 -21.95 14.65 -23.54
N ALA A 24 -21.72 15.94 -23.68
CA ALA A 24 -21.36 16.51 -24.99
C ALA A 24 -20.05 15.92 -25.54
N ILE A 25 -19.10 15.56 -24.66
CA ILE A 25 -17.87 14.87 -25.05
C ILE A 25 -18.18 13.48 -25.59
N VAL A 26 -19.09 12.75 -24.95
CA VAL A 26 -19.55 11.43 -25.40
C VAL A 26 -20.20 11.53 -26.78
N ASP A 27 -21.03 12.55 -27.01
CA ASP A 27 -21.68 12.80 -28.31
C ASP A 27 -20.66 13.12 -29.39
N ILE A 28 -19.66 13.96 -29.09
CA ILE A 28 -18.56 14.28 -30.04
C ILE A 28 -17.79 13.01 -30.41
N LEU A 29 -17.44 12.18 -29.40
CA LEU A 29 -16.78 10.90 -29.67
C LEU A 29 -17.64 9.97 -30.55
N GLY A 30 -18.96 9.95 -30.33
CA GLY A 30 -19.92 9.22 -31.16
C GLY A 30 -19.90 9.69 -32.61
N GLN A 31 -19.88 11.00 -32.86
CA GLN A 31 -19.76 11.60 -34.19
C GLN A 31 -18.44 11.25 -34.88
N LEU A 32 -17.36 11.07 -34.10
CA LEU A 32 -16.04 10.61 -34.58
C LEU A 32 -15.98 9.08 -34.80
N GLY A 33 -17.07 8.37 -34.62
CA GLY A 33 -17.18 6.92 -34.86
C GLY A 33 -16.77 6.05 -33.63
N VAL A 34 -16.54 6.65 -32.47
CA VAL A 34 -16.31 5.90 -31.21
C VAL A 34 -17.66 5.35 -30.74
N LYS A 35 -17.75 4.05 -30.55
CA LYS A 35 -18.96 3.41 -30.03
C LYS A 35 -18.83 3.24 -28.50
N TRP A 36 -19.78 3.85 -27.80
CA TRP A 36 -19.89 3.63 -26.35
C TRP A 36 -20.74 2.39 -26.08
N SER A 37 -20.18 1.41 -25.36
CA SER A 37 -20.88 0.18 -24.97
C SER A 37 -21.87 0.35 -23.81
N GLY A 38 -22.02 1.55 -23.31
CA GLY A 38 -22.91 1.84 -22.19
C GLY A 38 -22.22 1.68 -20.83
N ARG A 39 -23.03 1.80 -19.77
CA ARG A 39 -22.54 1.61 -18.38
C ARG A 39 -22.64 0.12 -18.04
N THR A 40 -21.51 -0.51 -17.85
CA THR A 40 -21.44 -1.90 -17.39
C THR A 40 -21.75 -2.01 -15.90
N THR A 41 -22.31 -3.13 -15.47
CA THR A 41 -22.58 -3.45 -14.07
C THR A 41 -21.56 -4.44 -13.50
N GLU A 42 -21.05 -5.33 -14.33
CA GLU A 42 -20.08 -6.34 -13.96
C GLU A 42 -18.65 -5.82 -14.19
N MET A 43 -17.74 -6.19 -13.29
CA MET A 43 -16.34 -5.75 -13.37
C MET A 43 -15.60 -6.34 -14.58
N ASP A 44 -16.01 -7.51 -15.03
CA ASP A 44 -15.36 -8.23 -16.13
C ASP A 44 -15.80 -7.75 -17.52
N ASP A 45 -16.84 -6.92 -17.59
CA ASP A 45 -17.39 -6.41 -18.87
C ASP A 45 -16.57 -5.27 -19.47
N THR A 46 -15.59 -4.75 -18.77
CA THR A 46 -14.78 -3.59 -19.19
C THR A 46 -13.35 -3.69 -18.73
N ILE A 47 -12.45 -3.08 -19.50
CA ILE A 47 -11.01 -2.99 -19.14
C ILE A 47 -10.81 -2.07 -17.95
N GLN A 48 -11.61 -1.01 -17.82
CA GLN A 48 -11.56 -0.06 -16.72
C GLN A 48 -12.83 -0.14 -15.86
N PRO A 49 -12.72 -0.08 -14.53
CA PRO A 49 -13.89 -0.12 -13.69
C PRO A 49 -14.77 1.12 -13.91
N ARG A 50 -16.09 0.90 -13.97
CA ARG A 50 -17.09 1.97 -14.09
C ARG A 50 -17.01 3.00 -12.98
N ILE A 51 -16.65 2.58 -11.77
CA ILE A 51 -16.56 3.42 -10.58
C ILE A 51 -15.12 3.40 -10.11
N GLN A 52 -14.54 4.58 -9.96
CA GLN A 52 -13.18 4.77 -9.46
C GLN A 52 -13.23 5.55 -8.16
N ALA A 53 -12.42 5.14 -7.18
CA ALA A 53 -12.15 5.95 -6.00
C ALA A 53 -11.02 6.94 -6.31
N LYS A 54 -11.26 8.21 -6.04
CA LYS A 54 -10.25 9.28 -6.24
C LYS A 54 -9.94 9.98 -4.93
N ILE A 55 -8.67 10.30 -4.74
CA ILE A 55 -8.20 11.13 -3.63
C ILE A 55 -7.68 12.43 -4.24
N TYR A 56 -8.22 13.55 -3.79
CA TYR A 56 -7.78 14.86 -4.21
C TYR A 56 -6.83 15.43 -3.15
N LYS A 57 -5.65 15.89 -3.60
CA LYS A 57 -4.57 16.35 -2.71
C LYS A 57 -5.04 17.50 -1.80
N GLU A 58 -5.82 18.43 -2.32
CA GLU A 58 -6.38 19.58 -1.60
C GLU A 58 -7.37 19.20 -0.49
N ASN A 59 -7.96 18.00 -0.58
CA ASN A 59 -8.94 17.50 0.38
C ASN A 59 -8.37 16.37 1.26
N PHE A 60 -7.09 16.02 1.08
CA PHE A 60 -6.48 14.94 1.84
C PHE A 60 -5.98 15.45 3.20
N GLU A 61 -6.52 14.90 4.26
CA GLU A 61 -6.08 15.12 5.64
C GLU A 61 -5.99 13.75 6.34
N GLU A 62 -4.82 13.44 6.91
CA GLU A 62 -4.58 12.13 7.56
C GLU A 62 -5.53 11.88 8.74
N ASP A 63 -5.91 12.91 9.47
CA ASP A 63 -6.81 12.81 10.62
C ASP A 63 -8.28 12.55 10.23
N LYS A 64 -8.66 12.83 8.99
CA LYS A 64 -9.97 12.46 8.42
C LYS A 64 -10.06 11.01 7.96
N LEU A 65 -8.95 10.29 7.90
CA LEU A 65 -8.95 8.87 7.58
C LEU A 65 -9.69 8.07 8.67
N SER A 66 -10.20 6.88 8.29
CA SER A 66 -10.85 5.99 9.23
C SER A 66 -9.94 5.65 10.42
N LYS A 67 -10.52 5.38 11.58
CA LYS A 67 -9.76 5.00 12.79
C LYS A 67 -8.84 3.79 12.52
N SER A 68 -9.32 2.80 11.77
CA SER A 68 -8.55 1.61 11.41
C SER A 68 -7.36 1.95 10.52
N THR A 69 -7.54 2.81 9.52
CA THR A 69 -6.46 3.26 8.63
C THR A 69 -5.39 4.03 9.40
N ARG A 70 -5.80 4.99 10.24
CA ARG A 70 -4.84 5.73 11.10
C ARG A 70 -4.08 4.81 12.05
N GLN A 71 -4.74 3.80 12.59
CA GLN A 71 -4.08 2.79 13.44
C GLN A 71 -3.06 1.97 12.64
N ALA A 72 -3.39 1.56 11.41
CA ALA A 72 -2.48 0.83 10.53
C ALA A 72 -1.24 1.67 10.18
N ILE A 73 -1.43 2.95 9.84
CA ILE A 73 -0.33 3.90 9.57
C ILE A 73 0.58 4.03 10.80
N ARG A 74 -0.01 4.22 11.99
CA ARG A 74 0.76 4.30 13.25
C ARG A 74 1.56 3.02 13.51
N THR A 75 0.95 1.87 13.30
CA THR A 75 1.61 0.57 13.47
C THR A 75 2.78 0.42 12.49
N ALA A 76 2.61 0.81 11.23
CA ALA A 76 3.68 0.78 10.23
C ALA A 76 4.86 1.67 10.63
N ARG A 77 4.58 2.92 11.05
CA ARG A 77 5.60 3.86 11.54
C ARG A 77 6.33 3.32 12.78
N ASN A 78 5.59 2.77 13.75
CA ASN A 78 6.17 2.22 14.99
C ASN A 78 7.01 0.95 14.75
N LYS A 79 6.73 0.22 13.68
CA LYS A 79 7.54 -0.94 13.26
C LYS A 79 8.76 -0.55 12.42
N GLY A 80 8.98 0.73 12.17
CA GLY A 80 10.15 1.24 11.44
C GLY A 80 10.13 0.90 9.96
N LEU A 81 8.94 0.85 9.34
CA LEU A 81 8.85 0.67 7.90
C LEU A 81 9.38 1.91 7.17
N GLU A 82 10.15 1.67 6.13
CA GLU A 82 10.75 2.71 5.30
C GLU A 82 10.08 2.72 3.91
N ILE A 83 9.93 3.92 3.36
CA ILE A 83 9.35 4.12 2.03
C ILE A 83 10.44 4.70 1.14
N GLN A 84 10.63 4.07 -0.02
CA GLN A 84 11.54 4.52 -1.07
C GLN A 84 10.73 4.83 -2.33
N TYR A 85 11.13 5.88 -3.02
CA TYR A 85 10.62 6.26 -4.33
C TYR A 85 11.76 6.11 -5.33
N GLY A 86 11.50 5.47 -6.46
CA GLY A 86 12.51 5.27 -7.47
C GLY A 86 11.96 4.70 -8.77
N GLY A 87 12.84 4.41 -9.71
CA GLY A 87 12.50 3.92 -11.04
C GLY A 87 12.96 2.48 -11.26
N LEU A 88 13.82 2.32 -12.25
CA LEU A 88 14.33 1.00 -12.68
C LEU A 88 15.14 0.28 -11.60
N GLU A 89 15.78 1.01 -10.70
CA GLU A 89 16.56 0.45 -9.60
C GLU A 89 15.69 -0.30 -8.56
N LEU A 90 14.38 -0.02 -8.51
CA LEU A 90 13.43 -0.72 -7.65
C LEU A 90 12.64 -1.81 -8.38
N LEU A 91 12.85 -1.95 -9.70
CA LEU A 91 12.05 -2.85 -10.55
C LEU A 91 12.16 -4.33 -10.13
N ASP A 92 13.33 -4.79 -9.77
CA ASP A 92 13.54 -6.19 -9.35
C ASP A 92 12.71 -6.51 -8.09
N SER A 93 12.80 -5.64 -7.07
CA SER A 93 12.03 -5.79 -5.83
C SER A 93 10.52 -5.71 -6.06
N PHE A 94 10.09 -4.79 -6.92
CA PHE A 94 8.71 -4.67 -7.35
C PHE A 94 8.22 -5.95 -8.04
N SER A 95 9.01 -6.46 -9.01
CA SER A 95 8.67 -7.66 -9.78
C SER A 95 8.58 -8.90 -8.90
N GLU A 96 9.47 -9.05 -7.91
CA GLU A 96 9.38 -10.14 -6.93
C GLU A 96 8.08 -10.09 -6.10
N LEU A 97 7.67 -8.90 -5.65
CA LEU A 97 6.40 -8.72 -4.93
C LEU A 97 5.19 -9.02 -5.82
N MET A 98 5.25 -8.65 -7.10
CA MET A 98 4.21 -9.00 -8.07
C MET A 98 4.10 -10.51 -8.26
N LYS A 99 5.21 -11.24 -8.43
CA LYS A 99 5.25 -12.71 -8.52
C LYS A 99 4.67 -13.38 -7.26
N LYS A 100 4.98 -12.86 -6.06
CA LYS A 100 4.39 -13.34 -4.80
C LYS A 100 2.88 -13.10 -4.74
N THR A 101 2.42 -11.95 -5.23
CA THR A 101 1.00 -11.60 -5.29
C THR A 101 0.25 -12.47 -6.28
N GLU A 102 0.83 -12.71 -7.46
CA GLU A 102 0.32 -13.60 -8.50
C GLU A 102 0.09 -15.02 -7.94
N LYS A 103 1.13 -15.57 -7.29
CA LYS A 103 1.04 -16.90 -6.65
C LYS A 103 -0.01 -16.96 -5.54
N ARG A 104 -0.09 -15.94 -4.69
CA ARG A 104 -1.02 -15.91 -3.54
C ARG A 104 -2.47 -15.78 -3.97
N LYS A 105 -2.73 -15.02 -5.04
CA LYS A 105 -4.09 -14.74 -5.53
C LYS A 105 -4.53 -15.62 -6.69
N GLU A 106 -3.63 -16.48 -7.19
CA GLU A 106 -3.86 -17.36 -8.36
C GLU A 106 -4.33 -16.58 -9.60
N ILE A 107 -3.72 -15.41 -9.84
CA ILE A 107 -3.99 -14.54 -10.98
C ILE A 107 -2.75 -14.41 -11.86
N HIS A 108 -2.93 -14.00 -13.11
CA HIS A 108 -1.82 -13.67 -14.00
C HIS A 108 -1.61 -12.15 -14.06
N LEU A 109 -0.44 -11.72 -13.63
CA LEU A 109 -0.01 -10.33 -13.72
C LEU A 109 0.95 -10.13 -14.91
N ARG A 110 1.27 -8.90 -15.22
CA ARG A 110 2.26 -8.60 -16.26
C ARG A 110 3.67 -8.95 -15.76
N ASN A 111 4.54 -9.28 -16.71
CA ASN A 111 5.93 -9.61 -16.41
C ASN A 111 6.80 -8.36 -16.22
N GLU A 112 8.00 -8.54 -15.71
CA GLU A 112 8.97 -7.48 -15.46
C GLU A 112 9.30 -6.66 -16.71
N ALA A 113 9.40 -7.30 -17.89
CA ALA A 113 9.66 -6.60 -19.14
C ALA A 113 8.56 -5.61 -19.51
N TYR A 114 7.32 -5.88 -19.14
CA TYR A 114 6.20 -4.95 -19.30
C TYR A 114 6.34 -3.73 -18.38
N TYR A 115 6.65 -3.94 -17.10
CA TYR A 115 6.84 -2.86 -16.14
C TYR A 115 8.06 -2.01 -16.49
N LYS A 116 9.14 -2.67 -16.96
CA LYS A 116 10.31 -1.97 -17.48
C LYS A 116 9.95 -1.02 -18.62
N LYS A 117 9.15 -1.49 -19.59
CA LYS A 117 8.69 -0.64 -20.69
C LYS A 117 7.84 0.54 -20.24
N LEU A 118 7.03 0.38 -19.19
CA LEU A 118 6.28 1.51 -18.61
C LEU A 118 7.25 2.57 -18.06
N LEU A 119 8.20 2.16 -17.23
CA LEU A 119 9.20 3.06 -16.67
C LEU A 119 10.06 3.73 -17.75
N ASP A 120 10.50 2.99 -18.77
CA ASP A 120 11.29 3.52 -19.88
C ASP A 120 10.51 4.54 -20.74
N ASN A 121 9.19 4.33 -20.93
CA ASN A 121 8.36 5.19 -21.75
C ASN A 121 7.88 6.44 -21.02
N PHE A 122 7.50 6.31 -19.76
CA PHE A 122 6.97 7.43 -18.97
C PHE A 122 8.05 8.17 -18.18
N LYS A 123 9.24 7.58 -18.04
CA LYS A 123 10.41 8.22 -17.40
C LYS A 123 10.08 8.95 -16.10
N GLU A 124 10.22 10.27 -16.10
CA GLU A 124 9.98 11.15 -14.94
C GLU A 124 8.51 11.13 -14.48
N ASP A 125 7.59 10.76 -15.38
CA ASP A 125 6.17 10.63 -15.08
C ASP A 125 5.81 9.23 -14.55
N SER A 126 6.79 8.42 -14.17
CA SER A 126 6.57 7.09 -13.59
C SER A 126 7.53 6.79 -12.46
N TYR A 127 7.04 6.16 -11.40
CA TYR A 127 7.87 5.75 -10.28
C TYR A 127 7.30 4.53 -9.56
N ILE A 128 8.21 3.82 -8.90
CA ILE A 128 7.86 2.76 -7.97
C ILE A 128 7.96 3.32 -6.54
N THR A 129 6.92 3.10 -5.76
CA THR A 129 6.98 3.27 -4.30
C THR A 129 7.19 1.90 -3.69
N LEU A 130 8.28 1.72 -2.95
CA LEU A 130 8.62 0.49 -2.26
C LEU A 130 8.59 0.71 -0.75
N THR A 131 7.82 -0.10 -0.05
CA THR A 131 7.82 -0.15 1.42
C THR A 131 8.62 -1.37 1.86
N SER A 132 9.62 -1.14 2.71
CA SER A 132 10.52 -2.18 3.19
C SER A 132 10.76 -2.07 4.70
N LEU A 133 11.31 -3.13 5.27
CA LEU A 133 11.73 -3.21 6.67
C LEU A 133 13.25 -3.41 6.72
N ASP A 134 13.97 -2.49 7.37
CA ASP A 134 15.36 -2.70 7.76
C ASP A 134 15.40 -3.68 8.95
N VAL A 135 15.82 -4.91 8.67
CA VAL A 135 15.83 -6.00 9.64
C VAL A 135 16.83 -5.72 10.76
N SER A 136 18.00 -5.17 10.43
CA SER A 136 19.05 -4.90 11.42
C SER A 136 18.64 -3.83 12.42
N LYS A 137 17.97 -2.78 11.92
CA LYS A 137 17.44 -1.70 12.76
C LYS A 137 16.32 -2.23 13.64
N ARG A 138 15.39 -2.99 13.05
CA ARG A 138 14.25 -3.55 13.76
C ARG A 138 14.68 -4.52 14.85
N LEU A 139 15.65 -5.38 14.61
CA LEU A 139 16.20 -6.29 15.62
C LEU A 139 16.74 -5.54 16.83
N ARG A 140 17.55 -4.49 16.62
CA ARG A 140 18.06 -3.66 17.72
C ARG A 140 16.92 -3.05 18.54
N GLU A 141 15.89 -2.52 17.89
CA GLU A 141 14.73 -1.95 18.58
C GLU A 141 13.98 -2.99 19.43
N LEU A 142 13.85 -4.22 18.91
CA LEU A 142 13.17 -5.31 19.63
C LEU A 142 14.01 -5.80 20.82
N GLU A 143 15.31 -5.92 20.65
CA GLU A 143 16.24 -6.28 21.73
C GLU A 143 16.22 -5.24 22.87
N GLU A 144 16.18 -3.95 22.52
CA GLU A 144 16.01 -2.87 23.52
C GLU A 144 14.65 -2.95 24.24
N GLN A 145 13.58 -3.30 23.52
CA GLN A 145 12.26 -3.48 24.11
C GLN A 145 12.22 -4.70 25.04
N LEU A 146 12.87 -5.79 24.64
CA LEU A 146 12.98 -7.01 25.43
C LEU A 146 13.75 -6.75 26.74
N GLU A 147 14.85 -5.99 26.67
CA GLU A 147 15.60 -5.60 27.86
C GLU A 147 14.77 -4.72 28.79
N LYS A 148 14.03 -3.74 28.26
CA LYS A 148 13.10 -2.93 29.07
C LYS A 148 12.01 -3.78 29.73
N ASN A 149 11.48 -4.77 29.02
CA ASN A 149 10.50 -5.70 29.57
C ASN A 149 11.09 -6.52 30.71
N ARG A 150 12.33 -7.00 30.58
CA ARG A 150 13.08 -7.72 31.62
C ARG A 150 13.26 -6.87 32.89
N VAL A 151 13.73 -5.62 32.73
CA VAL A 151 13.91 -4.68 33.86
C VAL A 151 12.58 -4.40 34.57
N VAL A 152 11.46 -4.39 33.85
CA VAL A 152 10.13 -4.27 34.48
C VAL A 152 9.78 -5.52 35.28
N ALA A 153 10.07 -6.70 34.75
CA ALA A 153 9.80 -7.97 35.44
C ALA A 153 10.61 -8.12 36.75
N GLU A 154 11.86 -7.64 36.78
CA GLU A 154 12.72 -7.67 38.00
C GLU A 154 12.16 -6.85 39.16
N LYS A 155 11.25 -5.89 38.88
CA LYS A 155 10.61 -5.04 39.90
C LYS A 155 9.29 -5.67 40.44
N PHE A 156 8.88 -6.81 39.92
CA PHE A 156 7.67 -7.48 40.40
C PHE A 156 7.94 -8.09 41.80
N ASN A 157 6.90 -8.03 42.62
CA ASN A 157 6.91 -8.56 43.99
C ASN A 157 5.50 -9.11 44.32
N ASP A 158 5.32 -9.62 45.54
CA ASP A 158 4.08 -10.24 45.97
C ASP A 158 2.84 -9.31 45.90
N ALA A 159 3.06 -8.00 45.90
CA ALA A 159 1.99 -6.99 45.74
C ALA A 159 1.64 -6.70 44.26
N THR A 160 2.40 -7.25 43.32
CA THR A 160 2.17 -7.02 41.89
C THR A 160 0.92 -7.78 41.42
N LYS A 161 0.01 -7.07 40.75
CA LYS A 161 -1.22 -7.69 40.23
C LYS A 161 -0.90 -8.79 39.23
N PRO A 162 -1.52 -9.99 39.34
CA PRO A 162 -1.29 -11.10 38.40
C PRO A 162 -1.49 -10.75 36.94
N SER A 163 -2.47 -9.90 36.63
CA SER A 163 -2.71 -9.42 35.26
C SER A 163 -1.51 -8.70 34.65
N LYS A 164 -0.80 -7.88 35.46
CA LYS A 164 0.37 -7.14 35.01
C LYS A 164 1.56 -8.06 34.73
N ILE A 165 1.72 -9.11 35.56
CA ILE A 165 2.73 -10.14 35.35
C ILE A 165 2.44 -10.88 34.05
N GLN A 166 1.18 -11.26 33.83
CA GLN A 166 0.77 -11.99 32.64
C GLN A 166 0.88 -11.16 31.35
N GLU A 167 0.60 -9.85 31.39
CA GLU A 167 0.85 -8.93 30.29
C GLU A 167 2.34 -8.83 29.94
N ASN A 168 3.20 -8.75 30.94
CA ASN A 168 4.63 -8.71 30.73
C ASN A 168 5.19 -9.99 30.11
N ILE A 169 4.69 -11.17 30.55
CA ILE A 169 5.06 -12.47 29.97
C ILE A 169 4.63 -12.53 28.49
N LYS A 170 3.39 -12.19 28.18
CA LYS A 170 2.89 -12.17 26.79
C LYS A 170 3.68 -11.23 25.90
N GLU A 171 4.05 -10.07 26.43
CA GLU A 171 4.85 -9.11 25.66
C GLU A 171 6.26 -9.65 25.41
N LYS A 172 6.87 -10.31 26.40
CA LYS A 172 8.15 -10.99 26.24
C LYS A 172 8.09 -12.05 25.14
N GLU A 173 7.12 -12.97 25.21
CA GLU A 173 6.92 -14.01 24.19
C GLU A 173 6.76 -13.43 22.79
N ARG A 174 5.95 -12.39 22.64
CA ARG A 174 5.76 -11.68 21.37
C ARG A 174 7.06 -11.09 20.82
N LEU A 175 7.87 -10.47 21.69
CA LEU A 175 9.15 -9.88 21.29
C LEU A 175 10.15 -10.96 20.85
N GLU A 176 10.25 -12.05 21.61
CA GLU A 176 11.13 -13.17 21.31
C GLU A 176 10.76 -13.84 19.98
N GLU A 177 9.47 -14.08 19.73
CA GLU A 177 8.99 -14.62 18.45
C GLU A 177 9.32 -13.71 17.26
N GLU A 178 9.15 -12.38 17.41
CA GLU A 178 9.47 -11.42 16.34
C GLU A 178 10.99 -11.36 16.10
N ILE A 179 11.81 -11.44 17.14
CA ILE A 179 13.28 -11.50 17.07
C ILE A 179 13.72 -12.76 16.32
N ASP A 180 13.26 -13.94 16.72
CA ASP A 180 13.61 -15.22 16.09
C ASP A 180 13.23 -15.23 14.60
N PHE A 181 12.05 -14.74 14.28
CA PHE A 181 11.59 -14.61 12.90
C PHE A 181 12.52 -13.74 12.05
N LEU A 182 12.91 -12.56 12.57
CA LEU A 182 13.78 -11.63 11.85
C LEU A 182 15.24 -12.10 11.78
N GLN A 183 15.74 -12.80 12.79
CA GLN A 183 17.06 -13.44 12.76
C GLN A 183 17.14 -14.49 11.65
N GLY A 184 16.05 -15.20 11.37
CA GLY A 184 15.95 -16.10 10.23
C GLY A 184 16.25 -15.40 8.89
N TYR A 185 15.77 -14.18 8.69
CA TYR A 185 16.08 -13.39 7.48
C TYR A 185 17.54 -12.94 7.44
N MET A 186 18.08 -12.49 8.59
CA MET A 186 19.50 -12.11 8.68
C MET A 186 20.43 -13.29 8.33
N ASN A 187 20.10 -14.48 8.80
CA ASN A 187 20.86 -15.71 8.50
C ASN A 187 20.81 -16.09 7.02
N MET A 188 19.76 -15.66 6.30
CA MET A 188 19.64 -15.78 4.83
C MET A 188 20.35 -14.64 4.08
N GLY A 189 21.07 -13.76 4.76
CA GLY A 189 21.74 -12.59 4.17
C GLY A 189 20.78 -11.47 3.76
N LYS A 190 19.54 -11.44 4.26
CA LYS A 190 18.52 -10.43 3.92
C LYS A 190 18.43 -9.38 5.03
N SER A 191 19.13 -8.27 4.85
CA SER A 191 19.11 -7.14 5.79
C SER A 191 17.95 -6.16 5.53
N ASN A 192 17.30 -6.25 4.36
CA ASN A 192 16.12 -5.46 4.00
C ASN A 192 15.06 -6.36 3.37
N ILE A 193 13.81 -6.22 3.82
CA ILE A 193 12.70 -7.04 3.35
C ILE A 193 11.67 -6.14 2.65
N PRO A 194 11.51 -6.26 1.33
CA PRO A 194 10.40 -5.64 0.61
C PRO A 194 9.05 -6.23 1.06
N LEU A 195 8.13 -5.36 1.47
CA LEU A 195 6.83 -5.75 2.02
C LEU A 195 5.67 -5.40 1.11
N ALA A 196 5.71 -4.22 0.47
CA ALA A 196 4.69 -3.76 -0.45
C ALA A 196 5.32 -2.83 -1.50
N ALA A 197 4.74 -2.80 -2.69
CA ALA A 197 5.15 -1.86 -3.72
C ALA A 197 3.95 -1.46 -4.59
N THR A 198 4.03 -0.25 -5.14
CA THR A 198 3.13 0.24 -6.19
C THR A 198 3.95 0.84 -7.32
N LEU A 199 3.47 0.70 -8.55
CA LEU A 199 3.97 1.45 -9.70
C LEU A 199 2.93 2.51 -10.02
N SER A 200 3.32 3.76 -10.01
CA SER A 200 2.46 4.91 -10.31
C SER A 200 2.87 5.55 -11.63
N LEU A 201 1.88 5.99 -12.37
CA LEU A 201 2.05 6.79 -13.58
C LEU A 201 1.40 8.15 -13.35
N GLU A 202 2.12 9.22 -13.63
CA GLU A 202 1.58 10.57 -13.55
C GLU A 202 1.12 11.02 -14.94
N PHE A 203 -0.05 11.61 -15.01
CA PHE A 203 -0.59 12.17 -16.23
C PHE A 203 -1.20 13.54 -15.94
N GLY A 204 -0.48 14.59 -16.31
CA GLY A 204 -0.85 15.96 -15.96
C GLY A 204 -0.86 16.14 -14.44
N THR A 205 -2.04 16.35 -13.86
CA THR A 205 -2.23 16.52 -12.40
C THR A 205 -2.74 15.26 -11.69
N THR A 206 -2.77 14.11 -12.38
CA THR A 206 -3.33 12.85 -11.87
C THR A 206 -2.24 11.79 -11.79
N SER A 207 -2.14 11.09 -10.67
CA SER A 207 -1.33 9.88 -10.50
C SER A 207 -2.23 8.64 -10.51
N VAL A 208 -1.84 7.60 -11.23
CA VAL A 208 -2.57 6.33 -11.42
C VAL A 208 -1.72 5.15 -10.98
#